data_bc3944344fc6525c8218cfee2ce3faf3
#
_entry.id   bc3944344fc6525c8218cfee2ce3faf3
#
_cell.length_a   1.000
_cell.length_b   1.000
_cell.length_c   1.000
_cell.angle_alpha   90.00
_cell.angle_beta   90.00
_cell.angle_gamma   90.00
#
_symmetry.space_group_name_H-M   'P 1'
#
loop_
_entity.id
_entity.type
_entity.pdbx_description
1 polymer ?
#
loop_
_entity_poly.entity_id
_entity_poly.type
_entity_poly.pdbx_seq_one_letter_code
_entity_poly.pdbx_strand_id
1 'polypeptide(L)'
;MSTFGENITIADLERDPYPIYATLREYEPVSWVPSVNCWLVTRAKDVEIVTTKTELFTAQAPDSPVDRSFGGPTLMTMDGKEHLELRRALDAKFRPRIVASYIDELVRPIALEWLDRLLTQESRTAELITEYFEPISVLSLGSILGIGNLTAERLQDWFHGLAMGATNFEGDPAKAAENDRVAADIEFELRPRMQRMQDSPDNSTISSLLNHGCPVGQGRTIDYVLPSIKVI
;
A
#
# COMPACT_ATOMS: atom_id res chain seq x y z
N MET A 1 38.69 3.73 1.95
CA MET A 1 38.01 4.29 3.13
C MET A 1 36.57 3.90 3.01
N SER A 2 35.98 3.34 4.06
CA SER A 2 34.54 3.05 4.10
C SER A 2 33.76 4.37 4.06
N THR A 3 32.68 4.42 3.30
CA THR A 3 31.78 5.58 3.24
C THR A 3 30.87 5.59 4.46
N PHE A 4 30.22 6.72 4.75
CA PHE A 4 29.28 6.80 5.88
C PHE A 4 28.09 5.85 5.65
N GLY A 5 27.58 5.77 4.43
CA GLY A 5 26.47 4.89 4.05
C GLY A 5 26.75 3.41 4.30
N GLU A 6 28.00 2.94 4.11
CA GLU A 6 28.38 1.54 4.33
C GLU A 6 28.24 1.09 5.79
N ASN A 7 28.18 2.02 6.74
CA ASN A 7 28.09 1.73 8.18
C ASN A 7 26.67 1.88 8.74
N ILE A 8 25.69 2.27 7.93
CA ILE A 8 24.29 2.43 8.35
C ILE A 8 23.66 1.06 8.50
N THR A 9 23.03 0.81 9.65
CA THR A 9 22.26 -0.41 9.91
C THR A 9 20.76 -0.17 9.83
N ILE A 10 19.96 -1.22 9.60
CA ILE A 10 18.49 -1.16 9.66
C ILE A 10 18.04 -0.65 11.02
N ALA A 11 18.63 -1.18 12.11
CA ALA A 11 18.31 -0.76 13.48
C ALA A 11 18.56 0.75 13.74
N ASP A 12 19.55 1.34 13.10
CA ASP A 12 19.79 2.79 13.18
C ASP A 12 18.70 3.58 12.45
N LEU A 13 18.29 3.12 11.27
CA LEU A 13 17.21 3.73 10.50
C LEU A 13 15.85 3.61 11.19
N GLU A 14 15.57 2.49 11.86
CA GLU A 14 14.34 2.28 12.62
C GLU A 14 14.29 3.14 13.89
N ARG A 15 15.43 3.30 14.57
CA ARG A 15 15.51 4.05 15.81
C ARG A 15 15.34 5.56 15.61
N ASP A 16 16.10 6.17 14.72
CA ASP A 16 16.03 7.59 14.36
C ASP A 16 16.77 7.86 13.03
N PRO A 17 16.08 7.89 11.89
CA PRO A 17 16.71 8.10 10.59
C PRO A 17 17.14 9.57 10.34
N TYR A 18 16.58 10.54 11.05
CA TYR A 18 16.76 11.97 10.72
C TYR A 18 18.19 12.49 10.83
N PRO A 19 18.97 12.17 11.88
CA PRO A 19 20.38 12.55 11.97
C PRO A 19 21.21 11.91 10.86
N ILE A 20 20.89 10.65 10.50
CA ILE A 20 21.55 9.92 9.41
C ILE A 20 21.30 10.64 8.09
N TYR A 21 20.03 10.94 7.77
CA TYR A 21 19.70 11.69 6.56
C TYR A 21 20.29 13.09 6.52
N ALA A 22 20.45 13.76 7.67
CA ALA A 22 21.12 15.06 7.74
C ALA A 22 22.59 14.93 7.32
N THR A 23 23.31 13.94 7.86
CA THR A 23 24.70 13.65 7.51
C THR A 23 24.86 13.27 6.04
N LEU A 24 23.99 12.38 5.54
CA LEU A 24 24.00 12.00 4.13
C LEU A 24 23.76 13.20 3.21
N ARG A 25 22.80 14.07 3.51
CA ARG A 25 22.53 15.27 2.71
C ARG A 25 23.74 16.20 2.59
N GLU A 26 24.50 16.29 3.65
CA GLU A 26 25.67 17.17 3.69
C GLU A 26 26.87 16.55 2.96
N TYR A 27 27.21 15.30 3.24
CA TYR A 27 28.48 14.69 2.85
C TYR A 27 28.36 13.63 1.75
N GLU A 28 27.30 12.84 1.74
CA GLU A 28 27.08 11.72 0.79
C GLU A 28 25.64 11.68 0.29
N PRO A 29 25.17 12.67 -0.48
CA PRO A 29 23.74 12.84 -0.81
C PRO A 29 23.14 11.72 -1.68
N VAL A 30 23.98 10.93 -2.34
CA VAL A 30 23.65 9.68 -3.01
C VAL A 30 24.61 8.62 -2.45
N SER A 31 24.11 7.75 -1.59
CA SER A 31 24.95 6.83 -0.83
C SER A 31 24.47 5.41 -0.94
N TRP A 32 25.38 4.47 -1.20
CA TRP A 32 25.10 3.04 -1.15
C TRP A 32 24.98 2.59 0.32
N VAL A 33 23.90 1.92 0.67
CA VAL A 33 23.64 1.39 2.02
C VAL A 33 23.45 -0.13 1.94
N PRO A 34 24.50 -0.92 2.22
CA PRO A 34 24.47 -2.37 2.06
C PRO A 34 23.37 -3.06 2.90
N SER A 35 23.07 -2.56 4.08
CA SER A 35 22.09 -3.15 5.00
C SER A 35 20.67 -3.22 4.42
N VAL A 36 20.32 -2.28 3.53
CA VAL A 36 19.03 -2.26 2.81
C VAL A 36 19.21 -2.59 1.32
N ASN A 37 20.42 -2.88 0.88
CA ASN A 37 20.77 -3.17 -0.51
C ASN A 37 20.25 -2.10 -1.50
N CYS A 38 20.32 -0.83 -1.12
CA CYS A 38 19.78 0.29 -1.90
C CYS A 38 20.71 1.51 -1.88
N TRP A 39 20.58 2.37 -2.92
CA TRP A 39 21.10 3.71 -2.91
C TRP A 39 20.10 4.64 -2.23
N LEU A 40 20.53 5.36 -1.19
CA LEU A 40 19.74 6.41 -0.56
C LEU A 40 20.04 7.75 -1.23
N VAL A 41 18.97 8.40 -1.73
CA VAL A 41 19.04 9.74 -2.34
C VAL A 41 18.38 10.72 -1.38
N THR A 42 19.13 11.68 -0.84
CA THR A 42 18.67 12.46 0.32
C THR A 42 18.48 13.96 0.06
N ARG A 43 19.02 14.53 -1.03
CA ARG A 43 18.79 15.93 -1.40
C ARG A 43 17.52 16.08 -2.22
N ALA A 44 16.66 17.03 -1.87
CA ALA A 44 15.36 17.25 -2.54
C ALA A 44 15.50 17.38 -4.08
N LYS A 45 16.48 18.14 -4.57
CA LYS A 45 16.73 18.29 -6.00
C LYS A 45 17.10 16.99 -6.72
N ASP A 46 17.81 16.09 -6.03
CA ASP A 46 18.22 14.81 -6.60
C ASP A 46 17.04 13.81 -6.55
N VAL A 47 16.23 13.85 -5.48
CA VAL A 47 14.97 13.12 -5.39
C VAL A 47 14.00 13.56 -6.49
N GLU A 48 13.86 14.86 -6.75
CA GLU A 48 13.03 15.39 -7.84
C GLU A 48 13.46 14.82 -9.19
N ILE A 49 14.76 14.74 -9.47
CA ILE A 49 15.29 14.16 -10.71
C ILE A 49 14.90 12.68 -10.79
N VAL A 50 15.16 11.90 -9.73
CA VAL A 50 14.88 10.45 -9.71
C VAL A 50 13.37 10.17 -9.89
N THR A 51 12.50 10.98 -9.31
CA THR A 51 11.05 10.75 -9.34
C THR A 51 10.36 11.32 -10.57
N THR A 52 10.98 12.23 -11.33
CA THR A 52 10.33 12.89 -12.48
C THR A 52 10.95 12.53 -13.83
N LYS A 53 12.22 12.08 -13.87
CA LYS A 53 12.93 11.77 -15.10
C LYS A 53 12.73 10.31 -15.51
N THR A 54 11.54 9.99 -16.00
CA THR A 54 11.15 8.61 -16.38
C THR A 54 11.95 8.05 -17.55
N GLU A 55 12.65 8.89 -18.32
CA GLU A 55 13.60 8.46 -19.35
C GLU A 55 14.93 7.93 -18.78
N LEU A 56 15.22 8.21 -17.51
CA LEU A 56 16.47 7.80 -16.83
C LEU A 56 16.21 6.79 -15.70
N PHE A 57 15.05 6.86 -15.07
CA PHE A 57 14.68 6.08 -13.90
C PHE A 57 13.35 5.38 -14.12
N THR A 58 13.25 4.17 -13.61
CA THR A 58 12.03 3.36 -13.64
C THR A 58 11.56 3.07 -12.20
N ALA A 59 10.24 2.94 -12.02
CA ALA A 59 9.67 2.42 -10.78
C ALA A 59 9.76 0.89 -10.69
N GLN A 60 10.06 0.22 -11.81
CA GLN A 60 10.21 -1.23 -11.85
C GLN A 60 11.45 -1.66 -11.07
N ALA A 61 11.25 -2.43 -10.03
CA ALA A 61 12.30 -2.99 -9.20
C ALA A 61 12.10 -4.52 -9.09
N PRO A 62 12.60 -5.28 -10.07
CA PRO A 62 12.51 -6.73 -10.05
C PRO A 62 13.04 -7.29 -8.73
N ASP A 63 12.35 -8.29 -8.18
CA ASP A 63 12.70 -8.92 -6.89
C ASP A 63 12.62 -7.97 -5.66
N SER A 64 11.95 -6.83 -5.80
CA SER A 64 11.71 -5.95 -4.64
C SER A 64 10.83 -6.66 -3.60
N PRO A 65 11.00 -6.34 -2.30
CA PRO A 65 10.08 -6.83 -1.27
C PRO A 65 8.63 -6.46 -1.54
N VAL A 66 8.39 -5.29 -2.18
CA VAL A 66 7.07 -4.81 -2.58
C VAL A 66 6.40 -5.77 -3.56
N ASP A 67 7.05 -6.07 -4.69
CA ASP A 67 6.47 -6.97 -5.70
C ASP A 67 6.26 -8.38 -5.15
N ARG A 68 7.20 -8.86 -4.31
CA ARG A 68 7.04 -10.16 -3.63
C ARG A 68 5.84 -10.17 -2.69
N SER A 69 5.68 -9.13 -1.87
CA SER A 69 4.59 -9.04 -0.90
C SER A 69 3.21 -9.02 -1.56
N PHE A 70 3.07 -8.28 -2.63
CA PHE A 70 1.78 -8.14 -3.31
C PHE A 70 1.54 -9.20 -4.39
N GLY A 71 2.54 -10.02 -4.71
CA GLY A 71 2.44 -11.14 -5.66
C GLY A 71 2.60 -10.72 -7.12
N GLY A 72 3.25 -9.58 -7.39
CA GLY A 72 3.55 -9.09 -8.74
C GLY A 72 3.63 -7.57 -8.83
N PRO A 73 3.87 -7.04 -10.03
CA PRO A 73 3.90 -5.61 -10.26
C PRO A 73 2.60 -4.92 -9.86
N THR A 74 2.73 -3.77 -9.21
CA THR A 74 1.63 -2.97 -8.69
C THR A 74 1.62 -1.58 -9.32
N LEU A 75 0.59 -0.78 -9.00
CA LEU A 75 0.58 0.64 -9.35
C LEU A 75 1.81 1.43 -8.83
N MET A 76 2.51 0.92 -7.80
CA MET A 76 3.72 1.54 -7.29
C MET A 76 4.97 1.18 -8.09
N THR A 77 4.97 0.02 -8.76
CA THR A 77 6.13 -0.55 -9.45
C THR A 77 5.94 -0.67 -10.95
N MET A 78 4.85 -0.14 -11.49
CA MET A 78 4.57 -0.04 -12.92
C MET A 78 4.95 1.33 -13.46
N ASP A 79 5.28 1.38 -14.75
CA ASP A 79 5.55 2.60 -15.49
C ASP A 79 4.73 2.71 -16.79
N GLY A 80 4.78 3.88 -17.39
CA GLY A 80 4.29 4.12 -18.76
C GLY A 80 2.79 3.91 -18.93
N LYS A 81 2.41 3.25 -20.02
CA LYS A 81 1.01 3.12 -20.44
C LYS A 81 0.18 2.28 -19.47
N GLU A 82 0.74 1.18 -18.98
CA GLU A 82 0.05 0.26 -18.06
C GLU A 82 -0.28 0.95 -16.74
N HIS A 83 0.70 1.66 -16.15
CA HIS A 83 0.48 2.49 -14.97
C HIS A 83 -0.64 3.51 -15.19
N LEU A 84 -0.60 4.25 -16.31
CA LEU A 84 -1.60 5.27 -16.63
C LEU A 84 -3.02 4.70 -16.79
N GLU A 85 -3.15 3.52 -17.36
CA GLU A 85 -4.45 2.86 -17.54
C GLU A 85 -5.07 2.43 -16.21
N LEU A 86 -4.28 1.83 -15.32
CA LEU A 86 -4.75 1.47 -13.97
C LEU A 86 -5.02 2.71 -13.11
N ARG A 87 -4.14 3.73 -13.18
CA ARG A 87 -4.34 5.01 -12.49
C ARG A 87 -5.66 5.68 -12.87
N ARG A 88 -5.98 5.73 -14.15
CA ARG A 88 -7.26 6.30 -14.63
C ARG A 88 -8.48 5.57 -14.09
N ALA A 89 -8.39 4.26 -13.91
CA ALA A 89 -9.47 3.46 -13.32
C ALA A 89 -9.68 3.80 -11.82
N LEU A 90 -8.61 4.16 -11.10
CA LEU A 90 -8.66 4.58 -9.71
C LEU A 90 -9.07 6.03 -9.52
N ASP A 91 -8.47 6.96 -10.28
CA ASP A 91 -8.56 8.40 -10.06
C ASP A 91 -10.00 8.92 -9.99
N ALA A 92 -10.92 8.27 -10.70
CA ALA A 92 -12.34 8.65 -10.67
C ALA A 92 -12.94 8.56 -9.26
N LYS A 93 -12.51 7.60 -8.44
CA LYS A 93 -13.00 7.34 -7.08
C LYS A 93 -12.28 8.18 -6.02
N PHE A 94 -11.07 8.67 -6.33
CA PHE A 94 -10.23 9.40 -5.38
C PHE A 94 -10.09 10.89 -5.71
N ARG A 95 -10.95 11.43 -6.60
CA ARG A 95 -11.00 12.88 -6.84
C ARG A 95 -11.43 13.64 -5.57
N PRO A 96 -10.85 14.81 -5.28
CA PRO A 96 -11.13 15.55 -4.03
C PRO A 96 -12.62 15.73 -3.73
N ARG A 97 -13.45 16.01 -4.74
CA ARG A 97 -14.91 16.16 -4.58
C ARG A 97 -15.59 14.84 -4.17
N ILE A 98 -15.15 13.71 -4.71
CA ILE A 98 -15.69 12.39 -4.37
C ILE A 98 -15.24 11.97 -2.98
N VAL A 99 -13.95 12.17 -2.67
CA VAL A 99 -13.42 11.90 -1.32
C VAL A 99 -14.15 12.73 -0.26
N ALA A 100 -14.47 14.00 -0.55
CA ALA A 100 -15.24 14.83 0.36
C ALA A 100 -16.65 14.28 0.67
N SER A 101 -17.31 13.62 -0.30
CA SER A 101 -18.61 12.97 -0.03
C SER A 101 -18.50 11.75 0.86
N TYR A 102 -17.37 11.04 0.84
CA TYR A 102 -17.16 9.88 1.73
C TYR A 102 -17.11 10.27 3.21
N ILE A 103 -16.73 11.50 3.54
CA ILE A 103 -16.59 11.94 4.94
C ILE A 103 -17.91 11.78 5.69
N ASP A 104 -19.00 12.32 5.18
CA ASP A 104 -20.28 12.32 5.86
C ASP A 104 -21.06 11.01 5.62
N GLU A 105 -20.96 10.43 4.43
CA GLU A 105 -21.75 9.25 4.05
C GLU A 105 -21.14 7.94 4.55
N LEU A 106 -19.81 7.87 4.69
CA LEU A 106 -19.08 6.63 4.99
C LEU A 106 -18.21 6.74 6.25
N VAL A 107 -17.28 7.70 6.28
CA VAL A 107 -16.25 7.75 7.34
C VAL A 107 -16.85 8.14 8.68
N ARG A 108 -17.74 9.16 8.70
CA ARG A 108 -18.36 9.65 9.95
C ARG A 108 -19.18 8.59 10.68
N PRO A 109 -20.08 7.81 10.03
CA PRO A 109 -20.79 6.72 10.70
C PRO A 109 -19.86 5.69 11.32
N ILE A 110 -18.82 5.26 10.60
CA ILE A 110 -17.82 4.31 11.11
C ILE A 110 -17.07 4.92 12.31
N ALA A 111 -16.64 6.17 12.20
CA ALA A 111 -15.91 6.85 13.28
C ALA A 111 -16.75 6.99 14.55
N LEU A 112 -18.05 7.30 14.43
CA LEU A 112 -18.95 7.39 15.56
C LEU A 112 -19.19 6.02 16.21
N GLU A 113 -19.37 4.97 15.44
CA GLU A 113 -19.50 3.61 15.95
C GLU A 113 -18.27 3.18 16.74
N TRP A 114 -17.06 3.44 16.21
CA TRP A 114 -15.81 3.09 16.90
C TRP A 114 -15.55 3.98 18.12
N LEU A 115 -15.98 5.24 18.09
CA LEU A 115 -15.94 6.10 19.27
C LEU A 115 -16.85 5.57 20.38
N ASP A 116 -18.07 5.14 20.07
CA ASP A 116 -18.99 4.57 21.04
C ASP A 116 -18.41 3.27 21.64
N ARG A 117 -17.73 2.44 20.86
CA ARG A 117 -17.02 1.25 21.37
C ARG A 117 -15.95 1.63 22.37
N LEU A 118 -15.12 2.64 22.10
CA LEU A 118 -14.10 3.13 23.03
C LEU A 118 -14.72 3.68 24.31
N LEU A 119 -15.81 4.44 24.22
CA LEU A 119 -16.46 5.06 25.37
C LEU A 119 -17.16 4.03 26.29
N THR A 120 -17.49 2.86 25.76
CA THR A 120 -18.15 1.76 26.52
C THR A 120 -17.14 0.79 27.15
N GLN A 121 -15.85 0.92 26.89
CA GLN A 121 -14.81 0.11 27.51
C GLN A 121 -14.70 0.44 29.01
N GLU A 122 -14.39 -0.57 29.83
CA GLU A 122 -14.10 -0.37 31.26
C GLU A 122 -12.81 0.43 31.49
N SER A 123 -11.85 0.29 30.56
CA SER A 123 -10.61 1.07 30.57
C SER A 123 -10.90 2.52 30.25
N ARG A 124 -10.29 3.44 31.01
CA ARG A 124 -10.32 4.89 30.71
C ARG A 124 -9.17 5.34 29.81
N THR A 125 -8.38 4.40 29.30
CA THR A 125 -7.25 4.62 28.41
C THR A 125 -7.40 3.72 27.19
N ALA A 126 -7.11 4.25 25.99
CA ALA A 126 -7.14 3.52 24.73
C ALA A 126 -5.87 3.83 23.92
N GLU A 127 -5.43 2.85 23.14
CA GLU A 127 -4.40 3.06 22.12
C GLU A 127 -5.12 3.49 20.83
N LEU A 128 -5.02 4.80 20.50
CA LEU A 128 -5.84 5.39 19.45
C LEU A 128 -5.50 4.91 18.03
N ILE A 129 -4.27 4.47 17.78
CA ILE A 129 -3.88 4.00 16.44
C ILE A 129 -4.65 2.71 16.13
N THR A 130 -4.44 1.66 16.92
CA THR A 130 -4.97 0.32 16.63
C THR A 130 -6.43 0.17 17.04
N GLU A 131 -6.90 0.91 18.06
CA GLU A 131 -8.27 0.77 18.57
C GLU A 131 -9.28 1.75 17.94
N TYR A 132 -8.81 2.81 17.23
CA TYR A 132 -9.70 3.82 16.66
C TYR A 132 -9.36 4.17 15.21
N PHE A 133 -8.17 4.68 14.93
CA PHE A 133 -7.86 5.21 13.61
C PHE A 133 -7.68 4.12 12.55
N GLU A 134 -6.99 3.03 12.85
CA GLU A 134 -6.82 1.93 11.90
C GLU A 134 -8.16 1.28 11.52
N PRO A 135 -9.04 0.88 12.46
CA PRO A 135 -10.33 0.33 12.10
C PRO A 135 -11.15 1.24 11.19
N ILE A 136 -11.19 2.54 11.47
CA ILE A 136 -11.90 3.52 10.63
C ILE A 136 -11.29 3.56 9.24
N SER A 137 -9.97 3.58 9.14
CA SER A 137 -9.24 3.62 7.87
C SER A 137 -9.52 2.39 7.02
N VAL A 138 -9.30 1.18 7.58
CA VAL A 138 -9.45 -0.07 6.81
C VAL A 138 -10.91 -0.35 6.43
N LEU A 139 -11.89 -0.03 7.28
CA LEU A 139 -13.31 -0.20 6.96
C LEU A 139 -13.78 0.79 5.91
N SER A 140 -13.34 2.05 5.98
CA SER A 140 -13.64 3.06 4.98
C SER A 140 -13.08 2.68 3.62
N LEU A 141 -11.82 2.27 3.59
CA LEU A 141 -11.17 1.81 2.36
C LEU A 141 -11.81 0.53 1.82
N GLY A 142 -12.07 -0.45 2.68
CA GLY A 142 -12.76 -1.68 2.31
C GLY A 142 -14.12 -1.42 1.66
N SER A 143 -14.87 -0.44 2.16
CA SER A 143 -16.15 -0.04 1.56
C SER A 143 -15.98 0.59 0.19
N ILE A 144 -14.99 1.46 -0.01
CA ILE A 144 -14.66 2.08 -1.31
C ILE A 144 -14.19 1.02 -2.31
N LEU A 145 -13.44 0.02 -1.84
CA LEU A 145 -12.98 -1.09 -2.66
C LEU A 145 -14.12 -2.03 -3.10
N GLY A 146 -15.20 -2.14 -2.33
CA GLY A 146 -16.30 -3.06 -2.56
C GLY A 146 -16.23 -4.35 -1.72
N ILE A 147 -15.49 -4.30 -0.61
CA ILE A 147 -15.32 -5.38 0.36
C ILE A 147 -15.73 -4.97 1.79
N GLY A 148 -16.58 -3.95 1.91
CA GLY A 148 -17.00 -3.36 3.19
C GLY A 148 -17.82 -4.28 4.13
N ASN A 149 -18.05 -5.53 3.73
CA ASN A 149 -18.66 -6.56 4.59
C ASN A 149 -17.61 -7.38 5.36
N LEU A 150 -16.33 -7.11 5.20
CA LEU A 150 -15.27 -7.72 6.01
C LEU A 150 -15.11 -6.96 7.33
N THR A 151 -14.65 -7.68 8.36
CA THR A 151 -14.42 -7.08 9.68
C THR A 151 -13.17 -6.24 9.72
N ALA A 152 -13.11 -5.30 10.67
CA ALA A 152 -11.93 -4.46 10.87
C ALA A 152 -10.69 -5.29 11.19
N GLU A 153 -10.83 -6.30 12.06
CA GLU A 153 -9.74 -7.17 12.48
C GLU A 153 -9.13 -7.91 11.28
N ARG A 154 -9.94 -8.40 10.34
CA ARG A 154 -9.43 -9.08 9.16
C ARG A 154 -8.72 -8.12 8.22
N LEU A 155 -9.25 -6.92 8.03
CA LEU A 155 -8.63 -5.91 7.18
C LEU A 155 -7.33 -5.37 7.79
N GLN A 156 -7.26 -5.21 9.12
CA GLN A 156 -6.03 -4.87 9.85
C GLN A 156 -4.97 -5.97 9.72
N ASP A 157 -5.37 -7.25 9.88
CA ASP A 157 -4.49 -8.40 9.69
C ASP A 157 -3.88 -8.40 8.26
N TRP A 158 -4.70 -8.12 7.24
CA TRP A 158 -4.22 -8.00 5.87
C TRP A 158 -3.24 -6.84 5.69
N PHE A 159 -3.57 -5.67 6.22
CA PHE A 159 -2.70 -4.49 6.15
C PHE A 159 -1.35 -4.76 6.80
N HIS A 160 -1.34 -5.29 8.03
CA HIS A 160 -0.10 -5.54 8.76
C HIS A 160 0.76 -6.63 8.09
N GLY A 161 0.17 -7.72 7.65
CA GLY A 161 0.90 -8.80 6.98
C GLY A 161 1.50 -8.37 5.63
N LEU A 162 0.76 -7.60 4.82
CA LEU A 162 1.26 -7.05 3.56
C LEU A 162 2.36 -6.01 3.80
N ALA A 163 2.18 -5.09 4.76
CA ALA A 163 3.18 -4.08 5.10
C ALA A 163 4.48 -4.71 5.61
N MET A 164 4.37 -5.76 6.44
CA MET A 164 5.51 -6.53 6.93
C MET A 164 6.31 -7.17 5.79
N GLY A 165 5.63 -7.75 4.81
CA GLY A 165 6.27 -8.32 3.62
C GLY A 165 6.90 -7.25 2.73
N ALA A 166 6.19 -6.15 2.48
CA ALA A 166 6.66 -5.06 1.61
C ALA A 166 7.89 -4.32 2.16
N THR A 167 8.09 -4.36 3.47
CA THR A 167 9.27 -3.77 4.15
C THR A 167 10.35 -4.77 4.51
N ASN A 168 10.22 -6.03 4.11
CA ASN A 168 11.18 -7.09 4.42
C ASN A 168 12.43 -7.02 3.51
N PHE A 169 13.22 -5.97 3.65
CA PHE A 169 14.47 -5.78 2.89
C PHE A 169 15.58 -6.70 3.37
N GLU A 170 15.56 -7.10 4.63
CA GLU A 170 16.53 -8.03 5.24
C GLU A 170 16.32 -9.50 4.85
N GLY A 171 15.15 -9.83 4.28
CA GLY A 171 14.80 -11.20 3.90
C GLY A 171 14.48 -12.11 5.09
N ASP A 172 13.89 -11.57 6.15
CA ASP A 172 13.46 -12.33 7.32
C ASP A 172 12.40 -13.37 6.92
N PRO A 173 12.67 -14.67 7.15
CA PRO A 173 11.75 -15.74 6.77
C PRO A 173 10.44 -15.74 7.57
N ALA A 174 10.42 -15.22 8.81
CA ALA A 174 9.18 -15.13 9.59
C ALA A 174 8.25 -14.05 9.01
N LYS A 175 8.81 -12.90 8.64
CA LYS A 175 8.05 -11.83 7.93
C LYS A 175 7.53 -12.32 6.57
N ALA A 176 8.34 -13.10 5.84
CA ALA A 176 7.91 -13.69 4.58
C ALA A 176 6.76 -14.69 4.76
N ALA A 177 6.85 -15.60 5.74
CA ALA A 177 5.83 -16.60 6.01
C ALA A 177 4.49 -15.94 6.44
N GLU A 178 4.54 -14.88 7.24
CA GLU A 178 3.34 -14.14 7.64
C GLU A 178 2.70 -13.42 6.44
N ASN A 179 3.51 -12.81 5.59
CA ASN A 179 3.03 -12.21 4.33
C ASN A 179 2.35 -13.26 3.43
N ASP A 180 2.95 -14.45 3.26
CA ASP A 180 2.40 -15.52 2.43
C ASP A 180 1.05 -16.01 2.99
N ARG A 181 0.93 -16.15 4.31
CA ARG A 181 -0.33 -16.48 4.98
C ARG A 181 -1.43 -15.48 4.65
N VAL A 182 -1.14 -14.21 4.82
CA VAL A 182 -2.09 -13.12 4.56
C VAL A 182 -2.41 -13.03 3.07
N ALA A 183 -1.42 -13.12 2.19
CA ALA A 183 -1.63 -13.11 0.75
C ALA A 183 -2.57 -14.23 0.29
N ALA A 184 -2.43 -15.45 0.86
CA ALA A 184 -3.32 -16.56 0.57
C ALA A 184 -4.76 -16.33 1.05
N ASP A 185 -4.93 -15.73 2.24
CA ASP A 185 -6.26 -15.38 2.77
C ASP A 185 -6.96 -14.31 1.91
N ILE A 186 -6.22 -13.29 1.49
CA ILE A 186 -6.71 -12.26 0.56
C ILE A 186 -7.16 -12.89 -0.76
N GLU A 187 -6.36 -13.75 -1.34
CA GLU A 187 -6.70 -14.41 -2.60
C GLU A 187 -7.92 -15.30 -2.48
N PHE A 188 -8.01 -16.08 -1.42
CA PHE A 188 -9.17 -16.91 -1.14
C PHE A 188 -10.47 -16.08 -1.05
N GLU A 189 -10.42 -14.93 -0.39
CA GLU A 189 -11.58 -14.05 -0.22
C GLU A 189 -11.91 -13.23 -1.46
N LEU A 190 -10.89 -12.65 -2.13
CA LEU A 190 -11.12 -11.70 -3.20
C LEU A 190 -11.36 -12.35 -4.57
N ARG A 191 -10.72 -13.45 -4.92
CA ARG A 191 -10.87 -14.05 -6.26
C ARG A 191 -12.32 -14.36 -6.63
N PRO A 192 -13.15 -14.99 -5.77
CA PRO A 192 -14.56 -15.23 -6.10
C PRO A 192 -15.38 -13.94 -6.24
N ARG A 193 -15.03 -12.89 -5.48
CA ARG A 193 -15.68 -11.58 -5.57
C ARG A 193 -15.32 -10.89 -6.87
N MET A 194 -14.03 -10.87 -7.23
CA MET A 194 -13.53 -10.28 -8.44
C MET A 194 -14.12 -10.96 -9.69
N GLN A 195 -14.29 -12.28 -9.66
CA GLN A 195 -14.96 -13.00 -10.75
C GLN A 195 -16.40 -12.50 -10.93
N ARG A 196 -17.17 -12.38 -9.84
CA ARG A 196 -18.53 -11.82 -9.91
C ARG A 196 -18.54 -10.37 -10.46
N MET A 197 -17.56 -9.56 -10.08
CA MET A 197 -17.43 -8.17 -10.56
C MET A 197 -17.02 -8.08 -12.03
N GLN A 198 -16.36 -9.10 -12.59
CA GLN A 198 -16.13 -9.20 -14.02
C GLN A 198 -17.41 -9.56 -14.79
N ASP A 199 -18.18 -10.54 -14.25
CA ASP A 199 -19.40 -11.01 -14.88
C ASP A 199 -20.56 -10.00 -14.75
N SER A 200 -20.59 -9.26 -13.63
CA SER A 200 -21.60 -8.24 -13.33
C SER A 200 -20.92 -7.02 -12.68
N PRO A 201 -20.40 -6.09 -13.50
CA PRO A 201 -19.72 -4.90 -12.99
C PRO A 201 -20.60 -4.03 -12.08
N ASP A 202 -20.02 -3.57 -10.98
CA ASP A 202 -20.64 -2.66 -10.03
C ASP A 202 -19.88 -1.32 -9.92
N ASN A 203 -20.26 -0.49 -8.94
CA ASN A 203 -19.62 0.82 -8.75
C ASN A 203 -18.42 0.78 -7.79
N SER A 204 -17.89 -0.39 -7.44
CA SER A 204 -16.71 -0.53 -6.57
C SER A 204 -15.42 -0.18 -7.30
N THR A 205 -14.36 0.10 -6.50
CA THR A 205 -13.03 0.37 -7.06
C THR A 205 -12.45 -0.88 -7.70
N ILE A 206 -12.65 -2.06 -7.11
CA ILE A 206 -12.20 -3.34 -7.68
C ILE A 206 -12.84 -3.57 -9.05
N SER A 207 -14.15 -3.38 -9.16
CA SER A 207 -14.87 -3.51 -10.43
C SER A 207 -14.37 -2.49 -11.47
N SER A 208 -14.06 -1.26 -11.04
CA SER A 208 -13.46 -0.24 -11.90
C SER A 208 -12.08 -0.65 -12.41
N LEU A 209 -11.22 -1.19 -11.55
CA LEU A 209 -9.89 -1.69 -11.96
C LEU A 209 -9.99 -2.84 -12.96
N LEU A 210 -10.96 -3.73 -12.79
CA LEU A 210 -11.15 -4.86 -13.70
C LEU A 210 -11.69 -4.43 -15.06
N ASN A 211 -12.60 -3.45 -15.13
CA ASN A 211 -13.45 -3.23 -16.32
C ASN A 211 -13.26 -1.86 -16.99
N HIS A 212 -12.74 -0.83 -16.29
CA HIS A 212 -12.67 0.52 -16.84
C HIS A 212 -11.79 0.61 -18.09
N GLY A 213 -12.34 1.18 -19.15
CA GLY A 213 -11.64 1.37 -20.44
C GLY A 213 -11.46 0.09 -21.26
N CYS A 214 -12.02 -1.03 -20.81
CA CYS A 214 -12.01 -2.29 -21.54
C CYS A 214 -13.29 -2.45 -22.37
N PRO A 215 -13.25 -3.17 -23.52
CA PRO A 215 -14.46 -3.57 -24.22
C PRO A 215 -15.36 -4.42 -23.32
N VAL A 216 -16.67 -4.35 -23.52
CA VAL A 216 -17.64 -5.15 -22.77
C VAL A 216 -17.29 -6.63 -22.84
N GLY A 217 -17.18 -7.29 -21.68
CA GLY A 217 -16.81 -8.70 -21.57
C GLY A 217 -15.33 -9.03 -21.79
N GLN A 218 -14.47 -8.01 -21.89
CA GLN A 218 -13.01 -8.16 -22.06
C GLN A 218 -12.24 -7.42 -20.97
N GLY A 219 -12.68 -7.55 -19.72
CA GLY A 219 -12.00 -6.96 -18.57
C GLY A 219 -10.57 -7.45 -18.39
N ARG A 220 -9.79 -6.73 -17.56
CA ARG A 220 -8.45 -7.17 -17.17
C ARG A 220 -8.53 -8.46 -16.37
N THR A 221 -7.48 -9.29 -16.45
CA THR A 221 -7.43 -10.52 -15.65
C THR A 221 -7.30 -10.22 -14.16
N ILE A 222 -7.82 -11.11 -13.33
CA ILE A 222 -7.71 -11.00 -11.88
C ILE A 222 -6.24 -10.96 -11.46
N ASP A 223 -5.41 -11.82 -12.02
CA ASP A 223 -3.97 -11.89 -11.70
C ASP A 223 -3.22 -10.59 -12.03
N TYR A 224 -3.66 -9.86 -13.04
CA TYR A 224 -3.09 -8.55 -13.38
C TYR A 224 -3.50 -7.44 -12.41
N VAL A 225 -4.73 -7.49 -11.90
CA VAL A 225 -5.30 -6.42 -11.06
C VAL A 225 -5.05 -6.66 -9.57
N LEU A 226 -5.04 -7.91 -9.14
CA LEU A 226 -4.99 -8.28 -7.72
C LEU A 226 -3.77 -7.71 -6.96
N PRO A 227 -2.53 -7.70 -7.52
CA PRO A 227 -1.40 -7.06 -6.85
C PRO A 227 -1.65 -5.58 -6.55
N SER A 228 -2.26 -4.84 -7.49
CA SER A 228 -2.59 -3.43 -7.31
C SER A 228 -3.74 -3.21 -6.30
N ILE A 229 -4.63 -4.16 -6.11
CA ILE A 229 -5.66 -4.10 -5.05
C ILE A 229 -5.04 -4.30 -3.68
N LYS A 230 -4.08 -5.22 -3.56
CA LYS A 230 -3.38 -5.49 -2.30
C LYS A 230 -2.57 -4.27 -1.81
N VAL A 231 -2.14 -3.37 -2.71
CA VAL A 231 -1.34 -2.17 -2.38
C VAL A 231 -2.20 -0.96 -2.00
N ILE A 232 -3.48 -0.94 -2.36
CA ILE A 232 -4.42 0.13 -2.01
C ILE A 232 -4.91 -0.05 -0.59
#